data_0d86ad6dbfaf809a109c50821cbfd3bd
#
_entry.id   0d86ad6dbfaf809a109c50821cbfd3bd
#
_cell.length_a   1.000
_cell.length_b   1.000
_cell.length_c   1.000
_cell.angle_alpha   90.00
_cell.angle_beta   90.00
_cell.angle_gamma   90.00
#
_symmetry.space_group_name_H-M   'P 1'
#
loop_
_entity.id
_entity.type
_entity.pdbx_description
1 polymer ?
#
loop_
_entity_poly.entity_id
_entity_poly.type
_entity_poly.pdbx_seq_one_letter_code
_entity_poly.pdbx_strand_id
1 'polypeptide(L)'
;MSRGKRYDGEQKLNWKKVFAVVIAIAVIIMFVVGIKKLMTPTSKGEEKVVAQKYLPVYTNSKWGVIDSKGNIVIEPTYDETIIIPDSTKAMFICTYDVDYNKNTYKTKVLNEKGEEIMTGYDTVEAIENYDKDNTLWYEEDVLKVKKDGKYGVIDFKGKTVADCIYDSIDAIKGTSNSLITVKDSKKGLIDNTGAVIIDNEYKNIVAISDKYENGYIVQAQNGKYGVINCNKKVALAAKYEDVKAIYGNGIYYVVKENGKWKIIDTDGTNYLSGKFDDVKSINNDYAVVKQSGKYGVYSITDAEKIIDIKYQDITYATDSNYIVKLNNKYGIVSSDGTNLIDPKYKNLVYRKDANFYEGMNSDYTSDLIDSDMNVKLTGIISELNLESGYMKVRVGEEYQYYNFKFEQKQSKEALKNNTIFLSKKDGKYGFVDKNGIVVVDYIYDDATEQNEFGYASVKKDGLWGCVDSKGNLKITPAYKLENNMLIEFIGKWHIGEDLNLNYYTDK
;
A
#
# COMPACT_ATOMS: atom_id res chain seq x y z
N MET A 1 -10.67 38.51 45.15
CA MET A 1 -11.12 37.16 44.76
C MET A 1 -11.85 37.27 43.43
N SER A 2 -11.20 36.95 42.34
CA SER A 2 -11.78 36.96 40.99
C SER A 2 -11.68 35.54 40.42
N ARG A 3 -12.83 34.91 40.19
CA ARG A 3 -12.95 33.58 39.61
C ARG A 3 -12.68 33.66 38.10
N GLY A 4 -11.68 32.94 37.66
CA GLY A 4 -11.39 32.75 36.22
C GLY A 4 -12.51 32.02 35.52
N LYS A 5 -12.92 32.52 34.35
CA LYS A 5 -13.81 31.85 33.40
C LYS A 5 -13.11 30.67 32.76
N ARG A 6 -13.70 29.48 32.92
CA ARG A 6 -13.37 28.31 32.11
C ARG A 6 -13.79 28.56 30.64
N TYR A 7 -12.89 28.36 29.75
CA TYR A 7 -13.15 28.26 28.31
C TYR A 7 -13.78 26.89 28.04
N ASP A 8 -15.11 26.85 27.92
CA ASP A 8 -15.80 25.75 27.26
C ASP A 8 -15.99 26.17 25.80
N GLY A 9 -15.04 25.78 24.99
CA GLY A 9 -15.12 25.85 23.53
C GLY A 9 -15.04 24.46 22.97
N GLU A 10 -16.17 23.77 22.80
CA GLU A 10 -16.27 22.63 21.92
C GLU A 10 -15.86 23.10 20.51
N GLN A 11 -14.63 22.76 20.11
CA GLN A 11 -14.22 22.94 18.73
C GLN A 11 -15.04 21.95 17.90
N LYS A 12 -16.13 22.43 17.30
CA LYS A 12 -16.83 21.65 16.27
C LYS A 12 -15.82 21.31 15.17
N LEU A 13 -15.55 20.02 15.02
CA LEU A 13 -14.68 19.50 13.99
C LEU A 13 -15.18 20.01 12.63
N ASN A 14 -14.32 20.74 11.92
CA ASN A 14 -14.69 21.26 10.61
C ASN A 14 -14.55 20.12 9.58
N TRP A 15 -15.62 19.39 9.39
CA TRP A 15 -15.70 18.22 8.52
C TRP A 15 -15.26 18.49 7.07
N LYS A 16 -15.43 19.72 6.57
CA LYS A 16 -14.90 20.12 5.25
C LYS A 16 -13.37 20.04 5.21
N LYS A 17 -12.69 20.47 6.29
CA LYS A 17 -11.22 20.33 6.37
C LYS A 17 -10.78 18.89 6.59
N VAL A 18 -11.54 18.09 7.34
CA VAL A 18 -11.26 16.66 7.52
C VAL A 18 -11.44 15.89 6.20
N PHE A 19 -12.52 16.16 5.47
CA PHE A 19 -12.76 15.59 4.14
C PHE A 19 -11.67 16.02 3.13
N ALA A 20 -11.30 17.29 3.08
CA ALA A 20 -10.23 17.77 2.22
C ALA A 20 -8.88 17.10 2.53
N VAL A 21 -8.58 16.84 3.80
CA VAL A 21 -7.36 16.12 4.23
C VAL A 21 -7.46 14.63 3.85
N VAL A 22 -8.62 13.99 4.02
CA VAL A 22 -8.82 12.58 3.64
C VAL A 22 -8.70 12.41 2.12
N ILE A 23 -9.28 13.34 1.34
CA ILE A 23 -9.19 13.35 -0.12
C ILE A 23 -7.75 13.64 -0.59
N ALA A 24 -7.07 14.61 0.01
CA ALA A 24 -5.65 14.89 -0.29
C ALA A 24 -4.75 13.67 0.01
N ILE A 25 -5.01 12.97 1.13
CA ILE A 25 -4.33 11.72 1.47
C ILE A 25 -4.67 10.63 0.43
N ALA A 26 -5.92 10.51 0.00
CA ALA A 26 -6.33 9.54 -1.01
C ALA A 26 -5.64 9.80 -2.38
N VAL A 27 -5.49 11.07 -2.78
CA VAL A 27 -4.77 11.46 -4.01
C VAL A 27 -3.27 11.12 -3.87
N ILE A 28 -2.63 11.46 -2.76
CA ILE A 28 -1.23 11.11 -2.49
C ILE A 28 -1.05 9.59 -2.48
N ILE A 29 -1.98 8.87 -1.87
CA ILE A 29 -1.97 7.41 -1.82
C ILE A 29 -2.15 6.80 -3.22
N MET A 30 -3.03 7.32 -4.06
CA MET A 30 -3.17 6.88 -5.47
C MET A 30 -1.86 7.02 -6.25
N PHE A 31 -1.11 8.11 -6.04
CA PHE A 31 0.19 8.31 -6.66
C PHE A 31 1.24 7.32 -6.15
N VAL A 32 1.30 7.08 -4.84
CA VAL A 32 2.24 6.12 -4.22
C VAL A 32 1.96 4.68 -4.66
N VAL A 33 0.69 4.29 -4.87
CA VAL A 33 0.31 2.94 -5.39
C VAL A 33 0.75 2.75 -6.82
N GLY A 34 0.53 3.78 -7.65
CA GLY A 34 1.02 3.75 -9.02
C GLY A 34 2.53 3.52 -9.10
N ILE A 35 3.29 4.09 -8.16
CA ILE A 35 4.73 3.97 -8.04
C ILE A 35 5.14 2.58 -7.53
N LYS A 36 4.52 2.06 -6.46
CA LYS A 36 4.84 0.73 -5.93
C LYS A 36 4.56 -0.41 -6.93
N LYS A 37 3.49 -0.31 -7.73
CA LYS A 37 3.19 -1.28 -8.81
C LYS A 37 4.25 -1.27 -9.93
N LEU A 38 4.98 -0.15 -10.09
CA LEU A 38 6.10 -0.01 -11.02
C LEU A 38 7.43 -0.53 -10.46
N MET A 39 7.56 -0.63 -9.13
CA MET A 39 8.83 -0.90 -8.44
C MET A 39 8.95 -2.31 -7.86
N THR A 40 7.92 -3.15 -7.89
CA THR A 40 8.06 -4.57 -7.53
C THR A 40 8.69 -5.32 -8.70
N PRO A 41 9.92 -5.83 -8.58
CA PRO A 41 10.50 -6.70 -9.58
C PRO A 41 9.80 -8.07 -9.50
N THR A 42 8.72 -8.23 -10.22
CA THR A 42 8.23 -9.58 -10.55
C THR A 42 9.08 -10.12 -11.68
N SER A 43 9.92 -11.09 -11.35
CA SER A 43 10.57 -11.95 -12.33
C SER A 43 9.51 -12.75 -13.06
N LYS A 44 8.97 -12.19 -14.16
CA LYS A 44 8.38 -12.87 -15.33
C LYS A 44 7.69 -11.85 -16.23
N GLY A 45 8.37 -11.52 -17.34
CA GLY A 45 7.79 -10.72 -18.44
C GLY A 45 7.81 -9.22 -18.12
N GLU A 46 8.43 -8.43 -18.96
CA GLU A 46 8.35 -6.97 -18.92
C GLU A 46 6.87 -6.57 -19.02
N GLU A 47 6.22 -6.33 -17.89
CA GLU A 47 4.92 -5.64 -17.88
C GLU A 47 5.16 -4.25 -18.45
N LYS A 48 4.59 -4.01 -19.62
CA LYS A 48 4.63 -2.72 -20.29
C LYS A 48 4.00 -1.69 -19.37
N VAL A 49 4.80 -0.77 -18.83
CA VAL A 49 4.29 0.35 -18.02
C VAL A 49 3.29 1.13 -18.84
N VAL A 50 2.02 1.08 -18.47
CA VAL A 50 0.97 1.81 -19.15
C VAL A 50 0.96 3.23 -18.59
N ALA A 51 1.34 4.22 -19.44
CA ALA A 51 1.34 5.62 -19.04
C ALA A 51 -0.08 6.09 -18.70
N GLN A 52 -0.21 6.84 -17.61
CA GLN A 52 -1.47 7.53 -17.29
C GLN A 52 -1.83 8.50 -18.40
N LYS A 53 -3.08 8.45 -18.85
CA LYS A 53 -3.60 9.36 -19.87
C LYS A 53 -4.30 10.56 -19.29
N TYR A 54 -4.90 10.42 -18.12
CA TYR A 54 -5.73 11.42 -17.48
C TYR A 54 -5.33 11.64 -16.04
N LEU A 55 -5.39 12.90 -15.60
CA LEU A 55 -5.02 13.34 -14.26
C LEU A 55 -6.05 14.30 -13.70
N PRO A 56 -6.49 14.15 -12.44
CA PRO A 56 -7.30 15.17 -11.78
C PRO A 56 -6.46 16.43 -11.54
N VAL A 57 -7.05 17.59 -11.74
CA VAL A 57 -6.43 18.90 -11.50
C VAL A 57 -7.32 19.75 -10.59
N TYR A 58 -6.69 20.60 -9.79
CA TYR A 58 -7.35 21.50 -8.86
C TYR A 58 -6.89 22.93 -9.09
N THR A 59 -7.80 23.82 -9.47
CA THR A 59 -7.53 25.24 -9.66
C THR A 59 -8.74 26.08 -9.29
N ASN A 60 -8.53 27.30 -8.78
CA ASN A 60 -9.61 28.18 -8.34
C ASN A 60 -10.63 27.49 -7.40
N SER A 61 -10.13 26.63 -6.51
CA SER A 61 -10.93 25.83 -5.56
C SER A 61 -11.90 24.85 -6.22
N LYS A 62 -11.62 24.41 -7.44
CA LYS A 62 -12.42 23.46 -8.22
C LYS A 62 -11.57 22.35 -8.83
N TRP A 63 -12.17 21.19 -8.96
CA TRP A 63 -11.56 20.02 -9.60
C TRP A 63 -11.99 19.88 -11.05
N GLY A 64 -11.04 19.46 -11.90
CA GLY A 64 -11.21 19.12 -13.30
C GLY A 64 -10.33 17.94 -13.69
N VAL A 65 -10.19 17.66 -14.97
CA VAL A 65 -9.33 16.61 -15.51
C VAL A 65 -8.54 17.15 -16.70
N ILE A 66 -7.27 16.83 -16.77
CA ILE A 66 -6.41 17.06 -17.94
C ILE A 66 -5.94 15.74 -18.54
N ASP A 67 -5.55 15.77 -19.81
CA ASP A 67 -4.81 14.67 -20.44
C ASP A 67 -3.32 14.72 -20.12
N SER A 68 -2.57 13.71 -20.57
CA SER A 68 -1.10 13.64 -20.38
C SER A 68 -0.32 14.73 -21.14
N LYS A 69 -0.96 15.51 -22.00
CA LYS A 69 -0.37 16.65 -22.73
C LYS A 69 -0.72 17.98 -22.07
N GLY A 70 -1.59 17.95 -21.05
CA GLY A 70 -2.05 19.12 -20.33
C GLY A 70 -3.26 19.81 -20.95
N ASN A 71 -3.94 19.20 -21.90
CA ASN A 71 -5.21 19.75 -22.38
C ASN A 71 -6.30 19.46 -21.36
N ILE A 72 -7.16 20.46 -21.13
CA ILE A 72 -8.33 20.29 -20.27
C ILE A 72 -9.31 19.34 -20.96
N VAL A 73 -9.68 18.27 -20.26
CA VAL A 73 -10.68 17.27 -20.67
C VAL A 73 -12.00 17.53 -19.98
N ILE A 74 -11.94 17.79 -18.66
CA ILE A 74 -13.10 18.23 -17.87
C ILE A 74 -12.73 19.54 -17.20
N GLU A 75 -13.52 20.59 -17.47
CA GLU A 75 -13.31 21.91 -16.88
C GLU A 75 -13.33 21.86 -15.35
N PRO A 76 -12.43 22.59 -14.65
CA PRO A 76 -12.41 22.66 -13.19
C PRO A 76 -13.64 23.37 -12.61
N THR A 77 -14.72 22.64 -12.43
CA THR A 77 -16.00 23.14 -11.95
C THR A 77 -16.55 22.38 -10.74
N TYR A 78 -15.95 21.26 -10.37
CA TYR A 78 -16.42 20.38 -9.30
C TYR A 78 -15.81 20.75 -7.96
N ASP A 79 -16.63 20.72 -6.89
CA ASP A 79 -16.17 20.94 -5.51
C ASP A 79 -15.43 19.72 -4.95
N GLU A 80 -15.76 18.52 -5.43
CA GLU A 80 -15.19 17.26 -5.01
C GLU A 80 -14.18 16.74 -6.03
N THR A 81 -13.19 15.98 -5.55
CA THR A 81 -12.20 15.33 -6.42
C THR A 81 -12.88 14.42 -7.42
N ILE A 82 -12.51 14.54 -8.68
CA ILE A 82 -12.96 13.63 -9.73
C ILE A 82 -12.19 12.32 -9.61
N ILE A 83 -12.91 11.21 -9.49
CA ILE A 83 -12.31 9.88 -9.38
C ILE A 83 -12.11 9.30 -10.78
N ILE A 84 -10.88 8.83 -11.04
CA ILE A 84 -10.48 8.16 -12.28
C ILE A 84 -10.09 6.73 -11.91
N PRO A 85 -11.01 5.73 -12.02
CA PRO A 85 -10.75 4.36 -11.58
C PRO A 85 -9.61 3.68 -12.35
N ASP A 86 -9.50 4.01 -13.64
CA ASP A 86 -8.44 3.57 -14.54
C ASP A 86 -7.94 4.76 -15.35
N SER A 87 -6.75 5.24 -15.03
CA SER A 87 -6.15 6.42 -15.65
C SER A 87 -5.83 6.27 -17.15
N THR A 88 -6.02 5.09 -17.73
CA THR A 88 -5.86 4.82 -19.16
C THR A 88 -7.18 4.96 -19.93
N LYS A 89 -8.30 5.03 -19.22
CA LYS A 89 -9.66 5.09 -19.77
C LYS A 89 -10.31 6.44 -19.47
N ALA A 90 -11.01 6.99 -20.46
CA ALA A 90 -11.77 8.24 -20.30
C ALA A 90 -13.08 7.98 -19.56
N MET A 91 -12.97 7.86 -18.25
CA MET A 91 -14.07 7.59 -17.33
C MET A 91 -13.86 8.42 -16.08
N PHE A 92 -14.66 9.45 -15.90
CA PHE A 92 -14.51 10.47 -14.87
C PHE A 92 -15.75 10.48 -13.98
N ILE A 93 -15.61 9.99 -12.75
CA ILE A 93 -16.70 9.96 -11.78
C ILE A 93 -16.70 11.28 -11.02
N CYS A 94 -17.72 12.10 -11.28
CA CYS A 94 -17.89 13.42 -10.69
C CYS A 94 -18.96 13.38 -9.62
N THR A 95 -18.63 13.82 -8.41
CA THR A 95 -19.56 13.95 -7.29
C THR A 95 -20.14 15.36 -7.25
N TYR A 96 -21.45 15.48 -7.03
CA TYR A 96 -22.17 16.76 -6.96
C TYR A 96 -23.39 16.67 -6.02
N ASP A 97 -24.07 17.79 -5.76
CA ASP A 97 -25.22 17.88 -4.84
C ASP A 97 -24.91 17.29 -3.44
N VAL A 98 -23.71 17.59 -2.90
CA VAL A 98 -23.27 17.04 -1.62
C VAL A 98 -23.94 17.78 -0.46
N ASP A 99 -24.70 17.06 0.36
CA ASP A 99 -25.23 17.52 1.64
C ASP A 99 -24.45 16.85 2.80
N TYR A 100 -23.44 17.54 3.31
CA TYR A 100 -22.59 17.02 4.40
C TYR A 100 -23.35 16.77 5.72
N ASN A 101 -24.50 17.44 5.93
CA ASN A 101 -25.28 17.25 7.15
C ASN A 101 -26.08 15.94 7.08
N LYS A 102 -26.59 15.61 5.92
CA LYS A 102 -27.37 14.38 5.67
C LYS A 102 -26.50 13.22 5.16
N ASN A 103 -25.22 13.49 4.86
CA ASN A 103 -24.32 12.52 4.24
C ASN A 103 -24.91 11.93 2.93
N THR A 104 -25.44 12.81 2.09
CA THR A 104 -26.00 12.43 0.77
C THR A 104 -25.29 13.18 -0.34
N TYR A 105 -25.16 12.53 -1.46
CA TYR A 105 -24.55 13.08 -2.67
C TYR A 105 -25.09 12.35 -3.91
N LYS A 106 -24.81 12.91 -5.07
CA LYS A 106 -25.03 12.28 -6.35
C LYS A 106 -23.73 12.14 -7.11
N THR A 107 -23.67 11.19 -8.01
CA THR A 107 -22.53 11.02 -8.91
C THR A 107 -23.01 10.96 -10.35
N LYS A 108 -22.13 11.31 -11.28
CA LYS A 108 -22.29 11.07 -12.72
C LYS A 108 -20.94 10.67 -13.31
N VAL A 109 -20.96 9.90 -14.36
CA VAL A 109 -19.76 9.50 -15.10
C VAL A 109 -19.70 10.26 -16.40
N LEU A 110 -18.59 10.95 -16.64
CA LEU A 110 -18.33 11.67 -17.89
C LEU A 110 -17.28 10.92 -18.72
N ASN A 111 -17.46 10.97 -20.04
CA ASN A 111 -16.47 10.51 -21.00
C ASN A 111 -15.48 11.64 -21.38
N GLU A 112 -14.57 11.38 -22.32
CA GLU A 112 -13.56 12.33 -22.80
C GLU A 112 -14.14 13.61 -23.43
N LYS A 113 -15.40 13.56 -23.89
CA LYS A 113 -16.10 14.72 -24.46
C LYS A 113 -16.91 15.49 -23.41
N GLY A 114 -16.88 15.09 -22.15
CA GLY A 114 -17.73 15.64 -21.09
C GLY A 114 -19.19 15.20 -21.17
N GLU A 115 -19.50 14.19 -21.98
CA GLU A 115 -20.87 13.64 -22.11
C GLU A 115 -21.10 12.64 -20.96
N GLU A 116 -22.30 12.71 -20.37
CA GLU A 116 -22.69 11.78 -19.32
C GLU A 116 -22.95 10.39 -19.89
N ILE A 117 -22.31 9.39 -19.31
CA ILE A 117 -22.46 7.98 -19.63
C ILE A 117 -22.93 7.21 -18.38
N MET A 118 -23.39 5.97 -18.55
CA MET A 118 -23.89 5.12 -17.46
C MET A 118 -25.06 5.74 -16.68
N THR A 119 -26.01 6.33 -17.43
CA THR A 119 -27.18 6.98 -16.85
C THR A 119 -28.20 5.99 -16.32
N GLY A 120 -29.15 6.48 -15.49
CA GLY A 120 -30.25 5.66 -14.96
C GLY A 120 -29.96 5.00 -13.61
N TYR A 121 -28.89 5.42 -12.93
CA TYR A 121 -28.55 5.07 -11.55
C TYR A 121 -28.62 6.32 -10.65
N ASP A 122 -28.89 6.11 -9.35
CA ASP A 122 -28.83 7.18 -8.34
C ASP A 122 -27.38 7.62 -8.10
N THR A 123 -26.45 6.64 -8.02
CA THR A 123 -25.00 6.85 -7.96
C THR A 123 -24.24 5.81 -8.79
N VAL A 124 -23.09 6.20 -9.32
CA VAL A 124 -22.09 5.33 -9.93
C VAL A 124 -20.76 5.63 -9.25
N GLU A 125 -20.11 4.64 -8.69
CA GLU A 125 -18.91 4.78 -7.83
C GLU A 125 -17.83 3.78 -8.23
N ALA A 126 -16.56 4.18 -8.11
CA ALA A 126 -15.47 3.23 -8.13
C ALA A 126 -15.52 2.36 -6.87
N ILE A 127 -15.14 1.09 -6.98
CA ILE A 127 -15.07 0.19 -5.83
C ILE A 127 -13.68 0.32 -5.21
N GLU A 128 -13.60 0.96 -4.06
CA GLU A 128 -12.35 1.16 -3.32
C GLU A 128 -11.87 -0.13 -2.66
N ASN A 129 -10.57 -0.35 -2.74
CA ASN A 129 -9.89 -1.39 -1.99
C ASN A 129 -8.56 -0.86 -1.42
N TYR A 130 -8.00 -1.53 -0.43
CA TYR A 130 -6.80 -1.08 0.28
C TYR A 130 -5.86 -2.26 0.50
N ASP A 131 -4.57 -2.07 0.20
CA ASP A 131 -3.57 -3.08 0.52
C ASP A 131 -3.28 -3.15 2.05
N LYS A 132 -2.35 -4.03 2.44
CA LYS A 132 -1.91 -4.18 3.84
C LYS A 132 -1.31 -2.91 4.44
N ASP A 133 -0.77 -2.02 3.60
CA ASP A 133 -0.14 -0.75 3.97
C ASP A 133 -1.14 0.42 3.93
N ASN A 134 -2.45 0.13 3.77
CA ASN A 134 -3.55 1.07 3.56
C ASN A 134 -3.43 1.92 2.30
N THR A 135 -2.76 1.43 1.28
CA THR A 135 -2.69 2.09 -0.01
C THR A 135 -3.98 1.85 -0.78
N LEU A 136 -4.67 2.94 -1.17
CA LEU A 136 -5.91 2.87 -1.94
C LEU A 136 -5.64 2.41 -3.37
N TRP A 137 -6.49 1.51 -3.87
CA TRP A 137 -6.62 1.18 -5.26
C TRP A 137 -8.11 0.90 -5.59
N TYR A 138 -8.47 0.84 -6.86
CA TYR A 138 -9.84 0.55 -7.26
C TYR A 138 -9.91 -0.82 -7.93
N GLU A 139 -11.04 -1.53 -7.70
CA GLU A 139 -11.30 -2.79 -8.40
C GLU A 139 -11.31 -2.55 -9.92
N GLU A 140 -10.64 -3.45 -10.64
CA GLU A 140 -10.48 -3.33 -12.09
C GLU A 140 -11.77 -3.73 -12.83
N ASP A 141 -12.08 -2.99 -13.88
CA ASP A 141 -13.15 -3.24 -14.85
C ASP A 141 -14.60 -3.23 -14.30
N VAL A 142 -14.82 -2.85 -13.04
CA VAL A 142 -16.15 -2.81 -12.43
C VAL A 142 -16.41 -1.51 -11.67
N LEU A 143 -17.69 -1.12 -11.63
CA LEU A 143 -18.20 0.01 -10.87
C LEU A 143 -19.38 -0.43 -10.02
N LYS A 144 -19.48 0.11 -8.82
CA LYS A 144 -20.65 -0.01 -7.95
C LYS A 144 -21.71 0.99 -8.38
N VAL A 145 -22.94 0.53 -8.54
CA VAL A 145 -24.09 1.37 -8.87
C VAL A 145 -25.18 1.26 -7.83
N LYS A 146 -25.93 2.33 -7.64
CA LYS A 146 -27.11 2.35 -6.78
C LYS A 146 -28.34 2.71 -7.61
N LYS A 147 -29.43 1.98 -7.42
CA LYS A 147 -30.72 2.25 -8.01
C LYS A 147 -31.84 1.83 -7.06
N ASP A 148 -32.82 2.70 -6.86
CA ASP A 148 -33.97 2.47 -5.97
C ASP A 148 -33.54 2.00 -4.56
N GLY A 149 -32.46 2.59 -4.04
CA GLY A 149 -31.90 2.30 -2.73
C GLY A 149 -31.11 0.98 -2.61
N LYS A 150 -30.95 0.21 -3.70
CA LYS A 150 -30.19 -1.05 -3.73
C LYS A 150 -28.91 -0.89 -4.58
N TYR A 151 -27.90 -1.65 -4.22
CA TYR A 151 -26.60 -1.65 -4.91
C TYR A 151 -26.50 -2.81 -5.90
N GLY A 152 -25.81 -2.57 -6.99
CA GLY A 152 -25.42 -3.51 -8.03
C GLY A 152 -24.01 -3.23 -8.53
N VAL A 153 -23.59 -3.96 -9.54
CA VAL A 153 -22.29 -3.80 -10.21
C VAL A 153 -22.50 -3.75 -11.72
N ILE A 154 -21.79 -2.84 -12.38
CA ILE A 154 -21.69 -2.77 -13.84
C ILE A 154 -20.21 -2.87 -14.25
N ASP A 155 -19.94 -3.29 -15.48
CA ASP A 155 -18.61 -3.18 -16.06
C ASP A 155 -18.34 -1.74 -16.58
N PHE A 156 -17.12 -1.46 -16.98
CA PHE A 156 -16.72 -0.16 -17.53
C PHE A 156 -17.39 0.19 -18.88
N LYS A 157 -18.18 -0.72 -19.44
CA LYS A 157 -19.01 -0.47 -20.65
C LYS A 157 -20.47 -0.21 -20.28
N GLY A 158 -20.82 -0.22 -19.01
CA GLY A 158 -22.18 -0.05 -18.49
C GLY A 158 -23.03 -1.30 -18.53
N LYS A 159 -22.46 -2.49 -18.85
CA LYS A 159 -23.18 -3.76 -18.81
C LYS A 159 -23.34 -4.22 -17.37
N THR A 160 -24.55 -4.65 -17.02
CA THR A 160 -24.83 -5.22 -15.69
C THR A 160 -23.99 -6.47 -15.44
N VAL A 161 -23.25 -6.46 -14.36
CA VAL A 161 -22.47 -7.56 -13.77
C VAL A 161 -23.25 -8.20 -12.64
N ALA A 162 -23.85 -7.38 -11.77
CA ALA A 162 -24.76 -7.82 -10.72
C ALA A 162 -25.93 -6.84 -10.60
N ASP A 163 -27.16 -7.38 -10.51
CA ASP A 163 -28.36 -6.54 -10.41
C ASP A 163 -28.39 -5.73 -9.12
N CYS A 164 -29.10 -4.58 -9.13
CA CYS A 164 -29.30 -3.73 -7.95
C CYS A 164 -30.31 -4.39 -6.98
N ILE A 165 -29.85 -5.38 -6.24
CA ILE A 165 -30.64 -6.16 -5.28
C ILE A 165 -30.02 -6.22 -3.88
N TYR A 166 -28.81 -5.70 -3.73
CA TYR A 166 -28.03 -5.78 -2.48
C TYR A 166 -28.20 -4.54 -1.60
N ASP A 167 -28.09 -4.72 -0.29
CA ASP A 167 -28.11 -3.63 0.69
C ASP A 167 -26.78 -2.88 0.74
N SER A 168 -25.67 -3.57 0.48
CA SER A 168 -24.35 -2.98 0.20
C SER A 168 -23.49 -3.92 -0.66
N ILE A 169 -22.50 -3.34 -1.33
CA ILE A 169 -21.43 -4.04 -2.04
C ILE A 169 -20.13 -3.31 -1.75
N ASP A 170 -19.12 -4.04 -1.25
CA ASP A 170 -17.82 -3.50 -0.91
C ASP A 170 -16.72 -4.52 -1.23
N ALA A 171 -15.51 -4.08 -1.59
CA ALA A 171 -14.39 -4.99 -1.80
C ALA A 171 -13.90 -5.62 -0.47
N ILE A 172 -13.37 -6.82 -0.53
CA ILE A 172 -12.60 -7.37 0.59
C ILE A 172 -11.24 -6.68 0.62
N LYS A 173 -10.93 -6.04 1.74
CA LYS A 173 -9.66 -5.32 1.92
C LYS A 173 -8.46 -6.21 1.58
N GLY A 174 -7.62 -5.74 0.68
CA GLY A 174 -6.37 -6.36 0.30
C GLY A 174 -6.48 -7.54 -0.67
N THR A 175 -7.69 -7.88 -1.12
CA THR A 175 -7.92 -9.01 -2.03
C THR A 175 -8.70 -8.52 -3.25
N SER A 176 -8.11 -8.60 -4.44
CA SER A 176 -8.78 -8.25 -5.70
C SER A 176 -9.84 -9.27 -6.08
N ASN A 177 -10.73 -8.89 -7.01
CA ASN A 177 -11.74 -9.79 -7.57
C ASN A 177 -12.64 -10.46 -6.51
N SER A 178 -12.96 -9.72 -5.43
CA SER A 178 -13.67 -10.25 -4.27
C SER A 178 -14.58 -9.20 -3.67
N LEU A 179 -15.85 -9.20 -4.07
CA LEU A 179 -16.84 -8.22 -3.66
C LEU A 179 -17.82 -8.84 -2.63
N ILE A 180 -17.77 -8.35 -1.39
CA ILE A 180 -18.76 -8.71 -0.36
C ILE A 180 -20.08 -8.06 -0.72
N THR A 181 -21.12 -8.87 -0.80
CA THR A 181 -22.49 -8.43 -0.94
C THR A 181 -23.23 -8.60 0.39
N VAL A 182 -24.10 -7.66 0.73
CA VAL A 182 -25.03 -7.78 1.85
C VAL A 182 -26.45 -7.82 1.29
N LYS A 183 -27.22 -8.81 1.71
CA LYS A 183 -28.64 -8.94 1.39
C LYS A 183 -29.35 -9.52 2.60
N ASP A 184 -30.45 -8.88 3.03
CA ASP A 184 -31.22 -9.28 4.20
C ASP A 184 -30.32 -9.48 5.46
N SER A 185 -29.38 -8.55 5.67
CA SER A 185 -28.38 -8.55 6.75
C SER A 185 -27.40 -9.75 6.72
N LYS A 186 -27.36 -10.53 5.66
CA LYS A 186 -26.43 -11.64 5.46
C LYS A 186 -25.40 -11.29 4.41
N LYS A 187 -24.17 -11.70 4.66
CA LYS A 187 -23.05 -11.51 3.73
C LYS A 187 -22.94 -12.67 2.77
N GLY A 188 -22.64 -12.33 1.52
CA GLY A 188 -22.24 -13.22 0.45
C GLY A 188 -21.03 -12.66 -0.26
N LEU A 189 -20.58 -13.30 -1.32
CA LEU A 189 -19.43 -12.89 -2.12
C LEU A 189 -19.70 -13.15 -3.60
N ILE A 190 -19.35 -12.17 -4.42
CA ILE A 190 -19.28 -12.30 -5.88
C ILE A 190 -17.89 -11.92 -6.37
N ASP A 191 -17.49 -12.41 -7.52
CA ASP A 191 -16.30 -11.92 -8.22
C ASP A 191 -16.63 -10.73 -9.16
N ASN A 192 -15.60 -10.14 -9.77
CA ASN A 192 -15.77 -9.01 -10.70
C ASN A 192 -16.51 -9.39 -12.00
N THR A 193 -16.83 -10.66 -12.24
CA THR A 193 -17.70 -11.11 -13.34
C THR A 193 -19.17 -11.23 -12.93
N GLY A 194 -19.47 -11.05 -11.65
CA GLY A 194 -20.77 -11.25 -11.04
C GLY A 194 -21.10 -12.69 -10.67
N ALA A 195 -20.14 -13.61 -10.82
CA ALA A 195 -20.35 -15.00 -10.40
C ALA A 195 -20.39 -15.08 -8.88
N VAL A 196 -21.47 -15.66 -8.36
CA VAL A 196 -21.62 -15.87 -6.91
C VAL A 196 -20.62 -16.92 -6.44
N ILE A 197 -19.70 -16.54 -5.58
CA ILE A 197 -18.71 -17.40 -4.93
C ILE A 197 -19.27 -17.95 -3.62
N ILE A 198 -19.96 -17.11 -2.83
CA ILE A 198 -20.58 -17.46 -1.56
C ILE A 198 -21.96 -16.83 -1.52
N ASP A 199 -22.99 -17.64 -1.27
CA ASP A 199 -24.37 -17.17 -1.13
C ASP A 199 -24.54 -16.26 0.10
N ASN A 200 -25.53 -15.36 0.07
CA ASN A 200 -25.84 -14.44 1.18
C ASN A 200 -26.46 -15.20 2.38
N GLU A 201 -25.64 -15.92 3.11
CA GLU A 201 -26.05 -16.71 4.27
C GLU A 201 -25.16 -16.55 5.51
N TYR A 202 -24.01 -15.91 5.37
CA TYR A 202 -23.02 -15.80 6.43
C TYR A 202 -23.15 -14.49 7.23
N LYS A 203 -22.67 -14.54 8.48
CA LYS A 203 -22.57 -13.36 9.36
C LYS A 203 -21.34 -12.50 9.00
N ASN A 204 -20.23 -13.15 8.62
CA ASN A 204 -19.03 -12.47 8.19
C ASN A 204 -18.24 -13.31 7.18
N ILE A 205 -17.50 -12.62 6.31
CA ILE A 205 -16.59 -13.19 5.31
C ILE A 205 -15.31 -12.34 5.32
N VAL A 206 -14.15 -12.99 5.37
CA VAL A 206 -12.84 -12.33 5.22
C VAL A 206 -11.96 -13.20 4.33
N ALA A 207 -11.06 -12.61 3.55
CA ALA A 207 -10.10 -13.37 2.77
C ALA A 207 -9.03 -14.02 3.68
N ILE A 208 -8.53 -15.18 3.28
CA ILE A 208 -7.41 -15.84 3.96
C ILE A 208 -6.11 -15.08 3.69
N SER A 209 -5.97 -14.50 2.48
CA SER A 209 -4.78 -13.79 2.05
C SER A 209 -5.11 -12.69 1.02
N ASP A 210 -4.07 -12.04 0.49
CA ASP A 210 -4.16 -11.10 -0.64
C ASP A 210 -4.50 -11.77 -1.99
N LYS A 211 -4.49 -13.12 -2.01
CA LYS A 211 -4.82 -13.92 -3.20
C LYS A 211 -6.18 -14.58 -3.00
N TYR A 212 -7.15 -14.24 -3.84
CA TYR A 212 -8.51 -14.80 -3.78
C TYR A 212 -8.51 -16.34 -3.97
N GLU A 213 -7.50 -16.89 -4.63
CA GLU A 213 -7.35 -18.33 -4.85
C GLU A 213 -7.20 -19.11 -3.55
N ASN A 214 -6.68 -18.47 -2.49
CA ASN A 214 -6.51 -19.10 -1.18
C ASN A 214 -7.85 -19.28 -0.43
N GLY A 215 -8.91 -18.60 -0.89
CA GLY A 215 -10.25 -18.75 -0.34
C GLY A 215 -10.58 -17.80 0.82
N TYR A 216 -11.66 -18.11 1.51
CA TYR A 216 -12.31 -17.19 2.45
C TYR A 216 -12.69 -17.89 3.74
N ILE A 217 -12.41 -17.22 4.86
CA ILE A 217 -12.94 -17.60 6.17
C ILE A 217 -14.36 -17.07 6.25
N VAL A 218 -15.31 -17.94 6.58
CA VAL A 218 -16.71 -17.61 6.75
C VAL A 218 -17.14 -17.81 8.20
N GLN A 219 -17.97 -16.90 8.71
CA GLN A 219 -18.63 -17.04 9.99
C GLN A 219 -20.13 -17.32 9.77
N ALA A 220 -20.58 -18.50 10.16
CA ALA A 220 -22.00 -18.87 10.10
C ALA A 220 -22.82 -18.07 11.13
N GLN A 221 -24.16 -18.09 10.98
CA GLN A 221 -25.08 -17.37 11.87
C GLN A 221 -24.99 -17.84 13.35
N ASN A 222 -24.60 -19.09 13.58
CA ASN A 222 -24.35 -19.64 14.92
C ASN A 222 -23.03 -19.21 15.54
N GLY A 223 -22.27 -18.33 14.86
CA GLY A 223 -20.99 -17.80 15.32
C GLY A 223 -19.79 -18.71 15.05
N LYS A 224 -19.97 -19.89 14.48
CA LYS A 224 -18.89 -20.83 14.14
C LYS A 224 -18.23 -20.45 12.82
N TYR A 225 -16.94 -20.79 12.70
CA TYR A 225 -16.13 -20.47 11.55
C TYR A 225 -15.81 -21.68 10.69
N GLY A 226 -15.72 -21.48 9.39
CA GLY A 226 -15.30 -22.44 8.38
C GLY A 226 -14.49 -21.77 7.28
N VAL A 227 -14.20 -22.51 6.21
CA VAL A 227 -13.47 -22.01 5.04
C VAL A 227 -14.19 -22.45 3.77
N ILE A 228 -14.34 -21.52 2.83
CA ILE A 228 -14.83 -21.75 1.47
C ILE A 228 -13.75 -21.35 0.50
N ASN A 229 -13.39 -22.20 -0.45
CA ASN A 229 -12.40 -21.86 -1.47
C ASN A 229 -13.02 -21.05 -2.63
N CYS A 230 -12.18 -20.51 -3.49
CA CYS A 230 -12.61 -19.71 -4.66
C CYS A 230 -13.49 -20.50 -5.65
N ASN A 231 -13.43 -21.83 -5.62
CA ASN A 231 -14.24 -22.72 -6.45
C ASN A 231 -15.59 -23.10 -5.80
N LYS A 232 -16.07 -22.32 -4.83
CA LYS A 232 -17.35 -22.53 -4.12
C LYS A 232 -17.43 -23.81 -3.27
N LYS A 233 -16.31 -24.50 -3.05
CA LYS A 233 -16.30 -25.70 -2.21
C LYS A 233 -16.06 -25.33 -0.75
N VAL A 234 -16.83 -25.93 0.12
CA VAL A 234 -16.58 -25.90 1.56
C VAL A 234 -15.32 -26.71 1.84
N ALA A 235 -14.22 -26.03 2.09
CA ALA A 235 -12.97 -26.67 2.50
C ALA A 235 -13.01 -27.09 3.96
N LEU A 236 -13.54 -26.21 4.84
CA LEU A 236 -13.82 -26.54 6.23
C LEU A 236 -15.27 -26.17 6.58
N ALA A 237 -16.03 -27.14 7.09
CA ALA A 237 -17.38 -26.87 7.62
C ALA A 237 -17.31 -25.85 8.77
N ALA A 238 -18.32 -24.98 8.86
CA ALA A 238 -18.41 -23.95 9.90
C ALA A 238 -18.75 -24.55 11.29
N LYS A 239 -17.77 -25.18 11.91
CA LYS A 239 -17.85 -25.84 13.23
C LYS A 239 -16.84 -25.34 14.25
N TYR A 240 -15.79 -24.65 13.82
CA TYR A 240 -14.70 -24.20 14.68
C TYR A 240 -15.08 -22.96 15.48
N GLU A 241 -14.43 -22.77 16.64
CA GLU A 241 -14.62 -21.57 17.48
C GLU A 241 -14.00 -20.35 16.81
N ASP A 242 -12.93 -20.54 16.04
CA ASP A 242 -12.25 -19.52 15.29
C ASP A 242 -11.37 -20.15 14.20
N VAL A 243 -11.04 -19.39 13.16
CA VAL A 243 -10.10 -19.74 12.10
C VAL A 243 -9.22 -18.51 11.85
N LYS A 244 -7.90 -18.67 11.86
CA LYS A 244 -6.97 -17.57 11.58
C LYS A 244 -6.61 -17.51 10.10
N ALA A 245 -6.63 -16.30 9.56
CA ALA A 245 -5.94 -15.96 8.32
C ALA A 245 -4.45 -15.83 8.61
N ILE A 246 -3.71 -16.93 8.60
CA ILE A 246 -2.26 -16.92 8.70
C ILE A 246 -1.68 -17.25 7.33
N TYR A 247 -0.88 -16.32 6.83
CA TYR A 247 -0.15 -16.48 5.58
C TYR A 247 0.91 -17.56 5.75
N GLY A 248 0.57 -18.76 5.35
CA GLY A 248 1.50 -19.82 5.00
C GLY A 248 1.46 -20.03 3.49
N ASN A 249 2.12 -21.04 2.99
CA ASN A 249 2.11 -21.46 1.57
C ASN A 249 0.73 -21.97 1.07
N GLY A 250 -0.36 -21.68 1.79
CA GLY A 250 -1.74 -22.00 1.40
C GLY A 250 -2.20 -23.46 1.64
N ILE A 251 -1.35 -24.27 2.28
CA ILE A 251 -1.65 -25.71 2.53
C ILE A 251 -2.09 -26.00 3.96
N TYR A 252 -2.12 -25.00 4.85
CA TYR A 252 -2.53 -25.18 6.24
C TYR A 252 -3.62 -24.23 6.66
N TYR A 253 -4.55 -24.72 7.49
CA TYR A 253 -5.49 -23.89 8.23
C TYR A 253 -5.18 -23.92 9.73
N VAL A 254 -5.29 -22.76 10.37
CA VAL A 254 -5.13 -22.62 11.80
C VAL A 254 -6.51 -22.46 12.43
N VAL A 255 -6.97 -23.46 13.14
CA VAL A 255 -8.33 -23.52 13.67
C VAL A 255 -8.35 -23.66 15.19
N LYS A 256 -9.38 -23.09 15.83
CA LYS A 256 -9.59 -23.19 17.28
C LYS A 256 -10.72 -24.16 17.59
N GLU A 257 -10.44 -25.11 18.48
CA GLU A 257 -11.39 -26.11 18.96
C GLU A 257 -11.12 -26.40 20.43
N ASN A 258 -12.15 -26.45 21.26
CA ASN A 258 -12.07 -26.64 22.72
C ASN A 258 -11.10 -25.65 23.40
N GLY A 259 -11.14 -24.38 22.98
CA GLY A 259 -10.29 -23.31 23.52
C GLY A 259 -8.82 -23.34 23.10
N LYS A 260 -8.40 -24.31 22.29
CA LYS A 260 -6.99 -24.47 21.85
C LYS A 260 -6.87 -24.42 20.34
N TRP A 261 -5.72 -23.90 19.90
CA TRP A 261 -5.35 -23.82 18.51
C TRP A 261 -4.67 -25.11 18.03
N LYS A 262 -4.95 -25.48 16.80
CA LYS A 262 -4.31 -26.57 16.07
C LYS A 262 -4.10 -26.20 14.62
N ILE A 263 -3.21 -26.93 13.96
CA ILE A 263 -2.90 -26.75 12.52
C ILE A 263 -3.37 -28.00 11.80
N ILE A 264 -4.18 -27.80 10.75
CA ILE A 264 -4.72 -28.86 9.89
C ILE A 264 -4.42 -28.52 8.43
N ASP A 265 -4.38 -29.53 7.57
CA ASP A 265 -4.32 -29.28 6.12
C ASP A 265 -5.67 -28.90 5.53
N THR A 266 -5.70 -28.75 4.21
CA THR A 266 -6.90 -28.41 3.46
C THR A 266 -7.93 -29.54 3.42
N ASP A 267 -7.52 -30.79 3.71
CA ASP A 267 -8.39 -31.97 3.78
C ASP A 267 -8.88 -32.24 5.21
N GLY A 268 -8.44 -31.44 6.18
CA GLY A 268 -8.81 -31.56 7.59
C GLY A 268 -7.94 -32.53 8.38
N THR A 269 -6.86 -33.06 7.81
CA THR A 269 -5.88 -33.88 8.51
C THR A 269 -5.13 -33.03 9.55
N ASN A 270 -5.01 -33.58 10.76
CA ASN A 270 -4.42 -32.85 11.86
C ASN A 270 -2.89 -33.07 11.90
N TYR A 271 -2.11 -32.02 11.67
CA TYR A 271 -0.66 -32.04 11.78
C TYR A 271 -0.17 -31.71 13.18
N LEU A 272 -0.59 -30.56 13.72
CA LEU A 272 -0.23 -30.17 15.08
C LEU A 272 -1.49 -30.13 15.95
N SER A 273 -1.58 -31.08 16.89
CA SER A 273 -2.71 -31.25 17.80
C SER A 273 -2.93 -30.06 18.72
N GLY A 274 -4.20 -29.76 19.01
CA GLY A 274 -4.70 -28.60 19.72
C GLY A 274 -4.28 -28.49 21.20
N LYS A 275 -3.02 -28.21 21.47
CA LYS A 275 -2.50 -27.90 22.81
C LYS A 275 -2.00 -26.47 22.97
N PHE A 276 -2.03 -25.69 21.88
CA PHE A 276 -1.47 -24.35 21.88
C PHE A 276 -2.48 -23.31 22.33
N ASP A 277 -2.02 -22.33 23.09
CA ASP A 277 -2.80 -21.17 23.47
C ASP A 277 -2.95 -20.22 22.30
N ASP A 278 -1.98 -20.24 21.37
CA ASP A 278 -1.96 -19.45 20.16
C ASP A 278 -1.04 -20.07 19.08
N VAL A 279 -1.30 -19.74 17.80
CA VAL A 279 -0.39 -19.87 16.68
C VAL A 279 -0.17 -18.48 16.14
N LYS A 280 1.04 -17.93 16.30
CA LYS A 280 1.38 -16.56 15.97
C LYS A 280 1.59 -16.37 14.47
N SER A 281 2.32 -17.28 13.86
CA SER A 281 2.67 -17.23 12.45
C SER A 281 3.05 -18.61 11.93
N ILE A 282 2.91 -18.79 10.62
CA ILE A 282 3.46 -19.93 9.89
C ILE A 282 4.34 -19.37 8.79
N ASN A 283 5.52 -19.98 8.61
CA ASN A 283 6.40 -19.72 7.50
C ASN A 283 6.89 -21.05 6.92
N ASN A 284 6.56 -21.31 5.67
CA ASN A 284 6.76 -22.62 5.04
C ASN A 284 6.19 -23.75 5.91
N ASP A 285 7.02 -24.66 6.42
CA ASP A 285 6.65 -25.77 7.28
C ASP A 285 6.79 -25.46 8.78
N TYR A 286 7.12 -24.23 9.18
CA TYR A 286 7.40 -23.88 10.57
C TYR A 286 6.34 -22.98 11.17
N ALA A 287 5.81 -23.38 12.34
CA ALA A 287 4.82 -22.61 13.09
C ALA A 287 5.41 -22.04 14.38
N VAL A 288 5.28 -20.74 14.57
CA VAL A 288 5.51 -20.07 15.84
C VAL A 288 4.28 -20.25 16.71
N VAL A 289 4.40 -21.01 17.77
CA VAL A 289 3.28 -21.38 18.64
C VAL A 289 3.49 -20.86 20.06
N LYS A 290 2.39 -20.63 20.78
CA LYS A 290 2.38 -20.24 22.19
C LYS A 290 1.80 -21.36 23.03
N GLN A 291 2.45 -21.67 24.15
CA GLN A 291 1.94 -22.60 25.14
C GLN A 291 2.38 -22.13 26.55
N SER A 292 1.43 -22.11 27.49
CA SER A 292 1.68 -21.63 28.85
C SER A 292 2.37 -20.27 28.91
N GLY A 293 1.93 -19.35 28.02
CA GLY A 293 2.44 -17.98 27.98
C GLY A 293 3.79 -17.77 27.28
N LYS A 294 4.46 -18.84 26.81
CA LYS A 294 5.75 -18.81 26.14
C LYS A 294 5.65 -19.27 24.70
N TYR A 295 6.59 -18.80 23.87
CA TYR A 295 6.68 -19.13 22.45
C TYR A 295 7.79 -20.14 22.16
N GLY A 296 7.56 -20.95 21.16
CA GLY A 296 8.51 -21.87 20.53
C GLY A 296 8.17 -22.07 19.06
N VAL A 297 8.94 -22.89 18.36
CA VAL A 297 8.72 -23.22 16.94
C VAL A 297 8.61 -24.72 16.77
N TYR A 298 7.65 -25.13 15.95
CA TYR A 298 7.44 -26.53 15.52
C TYR A 298 7.55 -26.65 14.01
N SER A 299 8.15 -27.75 13.52
CA SER A 299 7.90 -28.27 12.19
C SER A 299 6.46 -28.78 12.16
N ILE A 300 5.70 -28.39 11.13
CA ILE A 300 4.29 -28.77 11.00
C ILE A 300 4.21 -30.21 10.52
N THR A 301 4.94 -30.55 9.46
CA THR A 301 4.91 -31.89 8.83
C THR A 301 5.42 -32.97 9.76
N ASP A 302 6.53 -32.75 10.45
CA ASP A 302 7.14 -33.73 11.35
C ASP A 302 6.52 -33.72 12.75
N ALA A 303 5.72 -32.68 13.07
CA ALA A 303 5.17 -32.39 14.40
C ALA A 303 6.27 -32.30 15.48
N GLU A 304 7.49 -31.98 15.10
CA GLU A 304 8.65 -31.86 15.98
C GLU A 304 8.86 -30.42 16.48
N LYS A 305 9.28 -30.35 17.73
CA LYS A 305 9.66 -29.07 18.34
C LYS A 305 11.08 -28.71 17.93
N ILE A 306 11.24 -27.63 17.15
CA ILE A 306 12.54 -27.14 16.66
C ILE A 306 13.16 -26.15 17.64
N ILE A 307 12.35 -25.17 18.10
CA ILE A 307 12.79 -24.20 19.10
C ILE A 307 11.95 -24.37 20.36
N ASP A 308 12.62 -24.49 21.51
CA ASP A 308 11.98 -24.71 22.80
C ASP A 308 10.96 -23.61 23.14
N ILE A 309 9.84 -24.04 23.75
CA ILE A 309 8.82 -23.14 24.29
C ILE A 309 9.32 -22.49 25.58
N LYS A 310 10.18 -21.49 25.46
CA LYS A 310 10.77 -20.76 26.59
C LYS A 310 10.80 -19.25 26.40
N TYR A 311 10.64 -18.78 25.17
CA TYR A 311 10.79 -17.36 24.81
C TYR A 311 9.55 -16.54 25.16
N GLN A 312 9.76 -15.28 25.50
CA GLN A 312 8.69 -14.31 25.72
C GLN A 312 8.05 -13.87 24.40
N ASP A 313 8.82 -13.88 23.31
CA ASP A 313 8.39 -13.65 21.96
C ASP A 313 9.33 -14.31 20.94
N ILE A 314 8.80 -14.64 19.78
CA ILE A 314 9.54 -15.11 18.60
C ILE A 314 8.95 -14.44 17.37
N THR A 315 9.80 -13.86 16.53
CA THR A 315 9.42 -13.27 15.28
C THR A 315 10.29 -13.83 14.15
N TYR A 316 9.67 -14.27 13.08
CA TYR A 316 10.35 -14.67 11.86
C TYR A 316 11.11 -13.47 11.26
N ALA A 317 12.36 -13.68 10.89
CA ALA A 317 13.21 -12.67 10.26
C ALA A 317 13.56 -13.04 8.82
N THR A 318 14.14 -14.22 8.61
CA THR A 318 14.51 -14.76 7.29
C THR A 318 14.14 -16.25 7.23
N ASP A 319 14.24 -16.87 6.05
CA ASP A 319 14.01 -18.31 5.91
C ASP A 319 14.88 -19.17 6.83
N SER A 320 15.98 -18.61 7.32
CA SER A 320 16.95 -19.32 8.17
C SER A 320 16.95 -18.84 9.62
N ASN A 321 16.28 -17.74 9.98
CA ASN A 321 16.48 -17.11 11.28
C ASN A 321 15.20 -16.55 11.92
N TYR A 322 15.17 -16.65 13.26
CA TYR A 322 14.15 -16.04 14.12
C TYR A 322 14.79 -15.04 15.09
N ILE A 323 14.13 -13.92 15.28
CA ILE A 323 14.41 -13.01 16.39
C ILE A 323 13.64 -13.52 17.61
N VAL A 324 14.34 -13.75 18.71
CA VAL A 324 13.78 -14.29 19.96
C VAL A 324 13.92 -13.29 21.09
N LYS A 325 12.94 -13.28 22.00
CA LYS A 325 13.00 -12.48 23.24
C LYS A 325 13.07 -13.39 24.45
N LEU A 326 14.12 -13.24 25.26
CA LEU A 326 14.30 -13.94 26.53
C LEU A 326 14.81 -12.97 27.59
N ASN A 327 14.24 -13.00 28.78
CA ASN A 327 14.58 -12.10 29.89
C ASN A 327 14.58 -10.61 29.48
N ASN A 328 13.56 -10.22 28.67
CA ASN A 328 13.39 -8.88 28.11
C ASN A 328 14.54 -8.40 27.21
N LYS A 329 15.38 -9.31 26.72
CA LYS A 329 16.43 -9.07 25.74
C LYS A 329 16.16 -9.85 24.47
N TYR A 330 16.62 -9.29 23.36
CA TYR A 330 16.47 -9.89 22.04
C TYR A 330 17.78 -10.50 21.55
N GLY A 331 17.67 -11.64 20.87
CA GLY A 331 18.74 -12.37 20.21
C GLY A 331 18.26 -13.02 18.92
N ILE A 332 19.10 -13.82 18.29
CA ILE A 332 18.82 -14.51 17.03
C ILE A 332 19.06 -16.01 17.19
N VAL A 333 18.09 -16.80 16.71
CA VAL A 333 18.15 -18.26 16.66
C VAL A 333 17.89 -18.69 15.22
N SER A 334 18.67 -19.65 14.72
CA SER A 334 18.45 -20.21 13.39
C SER A 334 17.20 -21.10 13.33
N SER A 335 16.76 -21.42 12.11
CA SER A 335 15.60 -22.29 11.88
C SER A 335 15.78 -23.73 12.37
N ASP A 336 17.02 -24.18 12.64
CA ASP A 336 17.33 -25.48 13.24
C ASP A 336 17.44 -25.42 14.78
N GLY A 337 17.19 -24.26 15.39
CA GLY A 337 17.26 -24.06 16.84
C GLY A 337 18.64 -23.66 17.38
N THR A 338 19.65 -23.49 16.51
CA THR A 338 20.99 -23.06 16.92
C THR A 338 20.97 -21.58 17.35
N ASN A 339 21.57 -21.27 18.49
CA ASN A 339 21.69 -19.91 18.98
C ASN A 339 22.81 -19.17 18.22
N LEU A 340 22.44 -18.15 17.44
CA LEU A 340 23.36 -17.36 16.63
C LEU A 340 23.83 -16.10 17.35
N ILE A 341 22.91 -15.42 18.03
CA ILE A 341 23.19 -14.25 18.86
C ILE A 341 22.42 -14.40 20.17
N ASP A 342 23.14 -14.47 21.29
CA ASP A 342 22.53 -14.51 22.62
C ASP A 342 21.64 -13.30 22.88
N PRO A 343 20.51 -13.47 23.61
CA PRO A 343 19.62 -12.37 23.95
C PRO A 343 20.33 -11.30 24.78
N LYS A 344 20.78 -10.23 24.14
CA LYS A 344 21.51 -9.10 24.76
C LYS A 344 20.93 -7.73 24.43
N TYR A 345 20.26 -7.57 23.30
CA TYR A 345 19.77 -6.29 22.80
C TYR A 345 18.47 -5.83 23.50
N LYS A 346 18.28 -4.53 23.68
CA LYS A 346 17.01 -3.94 24.14
C LYS A 346 15.90 -4.09 23.11
N ASN A 347 16.26 -4.01 21.84
CA ASN A 347 15.41 -4.26 20.67
C ASN A 347 16.26 -4.86 19.56
N LEU A 348 15.65 -5.61 18.68
CA LEU A 348 16.32 -6.20 17.51
C LEU A 348 15.31 -6.30 16.38
N VAL A 349 15.63 -5.75 15.24
CA VAL A 349 14.79 -5.79 14.04
C VAL A 349 15.61 -6.26 12.85
N TYR A 350 14.97 -6.97 11.92
CA TYR A 350 15.54 -7.27 10.62
C TYR A 350 15.04 -6.25 9.59
N ARG A 351 15.96 -5.52 8.99
CA ARG A 351 15.71 -4.56 7.92
C ARG A 351 15.70 -5.30 6.59
N LYS A 352 14.54 -5.89 6.26
CA LYS A 352 14.38 -6.81 5.13
C LYS A 352 14.89 -6.23 3.80
N ASP A 353 14.51 -5.00 3.46
CA ASP A 353 14.84 -4.38 2.18
C ASP A 353 16.31 -3.94 2.09
N ALA A 354 16.98 -3.81 3.23
CA ALA A 354 18.40 -3.50 3.36
C ALA A 354 19.27 -4.71 3.73
N ASN A 355 18.64 -5.85 4.02
CA ASN A 355 19.25 -7.15 4.33
C ASN A 355 20.27 -7.12 5.48
N PHE A 356 19.92 -6.48 6.61
CA PHE A 356 20.73 -6.50 7.82
C PHE A 356 19.87 -6.49 9.09
N TYR A 357 20.46 -6.87 10.23
CA TYR A 357 19.81 -6.74 11.53
C TYR A 357 20.29 -5.48 12.24
N GLU A 358 19.38 -4.79 12.93
CA GLU A 358 19.65 -3.65 13.78
C GLU A 358 19.34 -4.01 15.23
N GLY A 359 20.38 -4.19 16.05
CA GLY A 359 20.30 -4.54 17.46
C GLY A 359 20.57 -3.35 18.37
N MET A 360 19.56 -2.84 19.06
CA MET A 360 19.69 -1.70 19.97
C MET A 360 20.39 -2.10 21.27
N ASN A 361 21.49 -1.45 21.58
CA ASN A 361 22.28 -1.61 22.80
C ASN A 361 21.64 -0.90 24.02
N SER A 362 22.23 -1.08 25.19
CA SER A 362 21.77 -0.43 26.43
C SER A 362 21.95 1.09 26.46
N ASP A 363 22.92 1.60 25.75
CA ASP A 363 23.22 3.03 25.58
C ASP A 363 22.45 3.69 24.41
N TYR A 364 21.49 2.96 23.80
CA TYR A 364 20.70 3.38 22.66
C TYR A 364 21.46 3.56 21.34
N THR A 365 22.71 3.13 21.27
CA THR A 365 23.35 2.86 19.98
C THR A 365 22.78 1.58 19.38
N SER A 366 22.94 1.36 18.09
CA SER A 366 22.54 0.12 17.41
C SER A 366 23.78 -0.57 16.82
N ASP A 367 23.90 -1.86 17.06
CA ASP A 367 24.78 -2.72 16.28
C ASP A 367 24.09 -3.06 14.96
N LEU A 368 24.72 -2.76 13.83
CA LEU A 368 24.28 -3.13 12.50
C LEU A 368 25.01 -4.43 12.12
N ILE A 369 24.22 -5.49 11.91
CA ILE A 369 24.70 -6.87 11.85
C ILE A 369 24.37 -7.43 10.47
N ASP A 370 25.36 -7.97 9.79
CA ASP A 370 25.17 -8.58 8.46
C ASP A 370 24.48 -9.96 8.53
N SER A 371 24.23 -10.55 7.37
CA SER A 371 23.62 -11.89 7.26
C SER A 371 24.45 -13.01 7.89
N ASP A 372 25.76 -12.80 8.04
CA ASP A 372 26.70 -13.75 8.65
C ASP A 372 26.84 -13.57 10.18
N MET A 373 25.96 -12.74 10.77
CA MET A 373 25.91 -12.42 12.19
C MET A 373 27.11 -11.62 12.70
N ASN A 374 27.85 -10.95 11.83
CA ASN A 374 28.94 -10.07 12.22
C ASN A 374 28.45 -8.65 12.44
N VAL A 375 28.82 -8.04 13.56
CA VAL A 375 28.63 -6.59 13.76
C VAL A 375 29.58 -5.84 12.83
N LYS A 376 29.02 -5.11 11.88
CA LYS A 376 29.77 -4.33 10.89
C LYS A 376 29.97 -2.88 11.33
N LEU A 377 29.02 -2.36 12.08
CA LEU A 377 29.00 -0.97 12.50
C LEU A 377 28.18 -0.81 13.77
N THR A 378 28.62 0.08 14.66
CA THR A 378 27.82 0.49 15.83
C THR A 378 27.59 2.00 15.74
N GLY A 379 26.33 2.43 15.82
CA GLY A 379 25.95 3.84 15.71
C GLY A 379 24.45 4.04 15.81
N ILE A 380 23.98 5.20 15.40
CA ILE A 380 22.53 5.53 15.36
C ILE A 380 22.15 5.82 13.92
N ILE A 381 21.26 5.02 13.35
CA ILE A 381 20.72 5.30 12.02
C ILE A 381 19.86 6.55 12.12
N SER A 382 20.28 7.64 11.47
CA SER A 382 19.52 8.88 11.38
C SER A 382 18.70 9.00 10.09
N GLU A 383 19.09 8.24 9.05
CA GLU A 383 18.38 8.16 7.78
C GLU A 383 18.60 6.77 7.18
N LEU A 384 17.55 6.12 6.71
CA LEU A 384 17.61 4.88 5.95
C LEU A 384 16.86 5.10 4.64
N ASN A 385 17.59 5.24 3.55
CA ASN A 385 17.02 5.44 2.23
C ASN A 385 17.10 4.14 1.43
N LEU A 386 15.98 3.43 1.42
CA LEU A 386 15.88 2.12 0.75
C LEU A 386 15.96 2.25 -0.78
N GLU A 387 15.44 3.33 -1.33
CA GLU A 387 15.39 3.56 -2.78
C GLU A 387 16.76 3.87 -3.35
N SER A 388 17.52 4.71 -2.67
CA SER A 388 18.89 5.06 -3.07
C SER A 388 19.95 4.09 -2.52
N GLY A 389 19.54 3.10 -1.72
CA GLY A 389 20.43 2.05 -1.20
C GLY A 389 21.50 2.54 -0.22
N TYR A 390 21.20 3.58 0.57
CA TYR A 390 22.14 4.11 1.55
C TYR A 390 21.52 4.32 2.92
N MET A 391 22.38 4.44 3.92
CA MET A 391 22.03 4.85 5.27
C MET A 391 23.00 5.93 5.77
N LYS A 392 22.46 6.88 6.54
CA LYS A 392 23.24 7.87 7.29
C LYS A 392 23.28 7.42 8.75
N VAL A 393 24.46 7.18 9.27
CA VAL A 393 24.68 6.66 10.61
C VAL A 393 25.52 7.65 11.41
N ARG A 394 25.07 7.98 12.61
CA ARG A 394 25.87 8.73 13.56
C ARG A 394 26.76 7.78 14.33
N VAL A 395 28.07 7.91 14.14
CA VAL A 395 29.13 7.13 14.81
C VAL A 395 29.89 8.10 15.71
N GLY A 396 29.73 7.96 17.03
CA GLY A 396 30.17 8.99 17.96
C GLY A 396 29.43 10.32 17.75
N GLU A 397 30.15 11.39 17.46
CA GLU A 397 29.57 12.71 17.17
C GLU A 397 29.45 13.02 15.66
N GLU A 398 29.98 12.18 14.80
CA GLU A 398 30.02 12.39 13.37
C GLU A 398 28.96 11.60 12.61
N TYR A 399 28.45 12.17 11.52
CA TYR A 399 27.57 11.50 10.58
C TYR A 399 28.36 10.94 9.41
N GLN A 400 28.16 9.65 9.13
CA GLN A 400 28.82 8.92 8.04
C GLN A 400 27.77 8.25 7.17
N TYR A 401 28.07 8.11 5.87
CA TYR A 401 27.18 7.49 4.91
C TYR A 401 27.71 6.10 4.52
N TYR A 402 26.81 5.13 4.45
CA TYR A 402 27.11 3.73 4.11
C TYR A 402 26.09 3.23 3.10
N ASN A 403 26.50 2.33 2.20
CA ASN A 403 25.56 1.49 1.49
C ASN A 403 25.12 0.29 2.39
N PHE A 404 24.16 -0.51 1.91
CA PHE A 404 23.66 -1.66 2.70
C PHE A 404 24.65 -2.86 2.76
N LYS A 405 25.81 -2.77 2.10
CA LYS A 405 26.94 -3.69 2.28
C LYS A 405 27.94 -3.16 3.31
N PHE A 406 27.60 -2.08 4.02
CA PHE A 406 28.43 -1.40 5.03
C PHE A 406 29.72 -0.78 4.46
N GLU A 407 29.77 -0.50 3.16
CA GLU A 407 30.84 0.26 2.56
C GLU A 407 30.60 1.75 2.80
N GLN A 408 31.57 2.41 3.43
CA GLN A 408 31.52 3.85 3.68
C GLN A 408 31.64 4.65 2.39
N LYS A 409 30.81 5.67 2.26
CA LYS A 409 30.83 6.65 1.15
C LYS A 409 31.17 8.04 1.70
N GLN A 410 31.73 8.89 0.85
CA GLN A 410 32.20 10.22 1.29
C GLN A 410 31.03 11.18 1.55
N SER A 411 29.92 11.03 0.82
CA SER A 411 28.74 11.88 0.97
C SER A 411 27.48 11.17 0.47
N LYS A 412 26.32 11.74 0.80
CA LYS A 412 25.01 11.28 0.29
C LYS A 412 24.94 11.30 -1.24
N GLU A 413 25.50 12.32 -1.86
CA GLU A 413 25.52 12.51 -3.31
C GLU A 413 26.28 11.36 -4.02
N ALA A 414 27.34 10.84 -3.40
CA ALA A 414 28.09 9.71 -3.94
C ALA A 414 27.28 8.39 -3.96
N LEU A 415 26.15 8.33 -3.29
CA LEU A 415 25.26 7.17 -3.23
C LEU A 415 24.07 7.29 -4.18
N LYS A 416 23.80 8.48 -4.71
CA LYS A 416 22.77 8.68 -5.72
C LYS A 416 23.22 8.09 -7.05
N ASN A 417 22.34 7.35 -7.70
CA ASN A 417 22.52 6.86 -9.08
C ASN A 417 22.19 7.96 -10.11
N ASN A 418 22.49 9.21 -9.82
CA ASN A 418 22.27 10.28 -10.77
C ASN A 418 23.16 10.05 -11.99
N THR A 419 22.55 9.96 -13.14
CA THR A 419 23.23 9.77 -14.42
C THR A 419 23.36 11.08 -15.19
N ILE A 420 22.51 12.06 -14.85
CA ILE A 420 22.56 13.43 -15.35
C ILE A 420 22.57 14.41 -14.19
N PHE A 421 23.28 15.54 -14.37
CA PHE A 421 23.46 16.57 -13.37
C PHE A 421 22.97 17.90 -13.91
N LEU A 422 22.20 18.61 -13.09
CA LEU A 422 21.69 19.93 -13.43
C LEU A 422 22.86 20.89 -13.72
N SER A 423 22.76 21.61 -14.81
CA SER A 423 23.73 22.60 -15.22
C SER A 423 23.06 23.85 -15.81
N LYS A 424 23.69 25.01 -15.67
CA LYS A 424 23.20 26.30 -16.18
C LYS A 424 24.22 26.97 -17.07
N LYS A 425 23.78 27.43 -18.23
CA LYS A 425 24.60 28.18 -19.17
C LYS A 425 23.76 29.27 -19.86
N ASP A 426 24.30 30.48 -19.96
CA ASP A 426 23.63 31.60 -20.62
C ASP A 426 22.19 31.88 -20.12
N GLY A 427 21.97 31.68 -18.81
CA GLY A 427 20.66 31.88 -18.17
C GLY A 427 19.67 30.72 -18.32
N LYS A 428 19.97 29.71 -19.13
CA LYS A 428 19.12 28.52 -19.34
C LYS A 428 19.68 27.29 -18.62
N TYR A 429 18.80 26.39 -18.25
CA TYR A 429 19.13 25.12 -17.64
C TYR A 429 19.17 23.99 -18.66
N GLY A 430 20.04 23.03 -18.42
CA GLY A 430 20.23 21.80 -19.15
C GLY A 430 20.85 20.75 -18.23
N PHE A 431 21.28 19.63 -18.76
CA PHE A 431 21.91 18.58 -17.96
C PHE A 431 23.20 18.08 -18.63
N VAL A 432 24.15 17.72 -17.81
CA VAL A 432 25.43 17.14 -18.22
C VAL A 432 25.60 15.76 -17.58
N ASP A 433 26.45 14.93 -18.17
CA ASP A 433 26.89 13.69 -17.54
C ASP A 433 27.99 13.95 -16.48
N LYS A 434 28.44 12.88 -15.82
CA LYS A 434 29.54 12.95 -14.82
C LYS A 434 30.87 13.50 -15.35
N ASN A 435 31.05 13.59 -16.67
CA ASN A 435 32.25 14.12 -17.33
C ASN A 435 32.05 15.55 -17.81
N GLY A 436 30.87 16.15 -17.55
CA GLY A 436 30.52 17.49 -18.01
C GLY A 436 30.08 17.56 -19.48
N ILE A 437 29.81 16.42 -20.11
CA ILE A 437 29.28 16.35 -21.48
C ILE A 437 27.78 16.64 -21.44
N VAL A 438 27.31 17.55 -22.32
CA VAL A 438 25.92 17.93 -22.39
C VAL A 438 25.07 16.75 -22.86
N VAL A 439 24.11 16.38 -22.03
CA VAL A 439 23.11 15.32 -22.29
C VAL A 439 21.77 15.95 -22.70
N VAL A 440 21.41 17.05 -22.05
CA VAL A 440 20.21 17.84 -22.37
C VAL A 440 20.65 19.29 -22.60
N ASP A 441 20.31 19.82 -23.76
CA ASP A 441 20.69 21.18 -24.16
C ASP A 441 20.15 22.23 -23.17
N TYR A 442 20.86 23.37 -23.08
CA TYR A 442 20.49 24.51 -22.22
C TYR A 442 19.35 25.33 -22.82
N ILE A 443 18.15 24.76 -22.80
CA ILE A 443 16.94 25.33 -23.42
C ILE A 443 15.81 25.63 -22.42
N TYR A 444 15.94 25.20 -21.18
CA TYR A 444 14.90 25.33 -20.18
C TYR A 444 15.06 26.61 -19.35
N ASP A 445 13.92 27.21 -18.98
CA ASP A 445 13.84 28.40 -18.14
C ASP A 445 14.19 28.11 -16.68
N ASP A 446 13.81 26.89 -16.23
CA ASP A 446 14.04 26.36 -14.89
C ASP A 446 14.13 24.84 -14.96
N ALA A 447 14.79 24.22 -13.97
CA ALA A 447 14.85 22.77 -13.85
C ALA A 447 15.24 22.36 -12.44
N THR A 448 14.93 21.11 -12.07
CA THR A 448 15.31 20.50 -10.78
C THR A 448 16.47 19.52 -10.96
N GLU A 449 17.15 19.22 -9.87
CA GLU A 449 18.01 18.03 -9.82
C GLU A 449 17.22 16.77 -10.14
N GLN A 450 17.91 15.74 -10.61
CA GLN A 450 17.32 14.42 -10.79
C GLN A 450 16.87 13.86 -9.44
N ASN A 451 15.63 13.37 -9.39
CA ASN A 451 15.10 12.72 -8.21
C ASN A 451 15.62 11.27 -8.05
N GLU A 452 15.28 10.62 -6.96
CA GLU A 452 15.66 9.24 -6.63
C GLU A 452 15.22 8.19 -7.64
N PHE A 453 14.20 8.50 -8.45
CA PHE A 453 13.67 7.64 -9.50
C PHE A 453 14.31 7.87 -10.87
N GLY A 454 15.29 8.79 -10.94
CA GLY A 454 16.01 9.09 -12.17
C GLY A 454 15.30 10.08 -13.08
N TYR A 455 14.38 10.93 -12.56
CA TYR A 455 13.67 11.94 -13.33
C TYR A 455 13.98 13.35 -12.82
N ALA A 456 14.01 14.32 -13.74
CA ALA A 456 14.18 15.72 -13.43
C ALA A 456 13.05 16.54 -14.07
N SER A 457 12.47 17.47 -13.32
CA SER A 457 11.50 18.41 -13.84
C SER A 457 12.19 19.50 -14.64
N VAL A 458 11.60 19.91 -15.77
CA VAL A 458 12.10 20.96 -16.66
C VAL A 458 10.99 21.94 -17.01
N LYS A 459 11.30 23.25 -17.03
CA LYS A 459 10.34 24.30 -17.36
C LYS A 459 10.70 24.98 -18.64
N LYS A 460 9.75 25.15 -19.54
CA LYS A 460 9.90 25.89 -20.79
C LYS A 460 8.66 26.69 -21.07
N ASP A 461 8.84 27.96 -21.45
CA ASP A 461 7.75 28.89 -21.75
C ASP A 461 6.67 28.97 -20.63
N GLY A 462 7.14 28.92 -19.37
CA GLY A 462 6.27 28.96 -18.19
C GLY A 462 5.63 27.63 -17.79
N LEU A 463 5.76 26.57 -18.59
CA LEU A 463 5.14 25.26 -18.37
C LEU A 463 6.17 24.21 -17.96
N TRP A 464 5.76 23.31 -17.06
CA TRP A 464 6.61 22.23 -16.57
C TRP A 464 6.42 20.93 -17.34
N GLY A 465 7.51 20.20 -17.53
CA GLY A 465 7.61 18.85 -18.08
C GLY A 465 8.64 18.02 -17.32
N CYS A 466 9.11 16.91 -17.90
CA CYS A 466 10.04 16.00 -17.25
C CYS A 466 10.96 15.27 -18.23
N VAL A 467 12.22 15.08 -17.82
CA VAL A 467 13.21 14.24 -18.51
C VAL A 467 13.61 13.06 -17.66
N ASP A 468 13.98 11.93 -18.30
CA ASP A 468 14.50 10.74 -17.62
C ASP A 468 16.00 10.81 -17.36
N SER A 469 16.55 9.77 -16.75
CA SER A 469 17.98 9.64 -16.42
C SER A 469 18.93 9.61 -17.62
N LYS A 470 18.41 9.50 -18.83
CA LYS A 470 19.16 9.56 -20.09
C LYS A 470 18.98 10.91 -20.81
N GLY A 471 18.23 11.83 -20.22
CA GLY A 471 17.91 13.13 -20.79
C GLY A 471 16.76 13.09 -21.82
N ASN A 472 16.05 11.97 -21.96
CA ASN A 472 14.91 11.92 -22.87
C ASN A 472 13.71 12.63 -22.24
N LEU A 473 13.07 13.49 -23.03
CA LEU A 473 11.83 14.15 -22.62
C LEU A 473 10.70 13.11 -22.51
N LYS A 474 10.22 12.90 -21.30
CA LYS A 474 9.13 11.94 -20.98
C LYS A 474 7.78 12.62 -20.98
N ILE A 475 7.73 13.85 -20.52
CA ILE A 475 6.56 14.70 -20.60
C ILE A 475 6.98 16.02 -21.17
N THR A 476 6.35 16.40 -22.27
CA THR A 476 6.50 17.72 -22.86
C THR A 476 6.05 18.77 -21.86
N PRO A 477 6.77 19.91 -21.70
CA PRO A 477 6.32 21.01 -20.86
C PRO A 477 4.90 21.45 -21.26
N ALA A 478 3.94 21.21 -20.37
CA ALA A 478 2.52 21.43 -20.63
C ALA A 478 1.72 21.82 -19.37
N TYR A 479 2.38 21.86 -18.20
CA TYR A 479 1.69 22.05 -16.93
C TYR A 479 2.14 23.32 -16.23
N LYS A 480 1.18 24.15 -15.85
CA LYS A 480 1.43 25.33 -15.01
C LYS A 480 1.25 24.95 -13.56
N LEU A 481 2.24 25.29 -12.74
CA LEU A 481 2.21 25.11 -11.30
C LEU A 481 2.00 26.45 -10.62
N GLU A 482 1.11 26.48 -9.63
CA GLU A 482 0.98 27.57 -8.68
C GLU A 482 1.84 27.29 -7.45
N ASN A 483 2.27 28.35 -6.77
CA ASN A 483 3.02 28.27 -5.49
C ASN A 483 4.35 27.51 -5.53
N ASN A 484 5.07 27.53 -6.65
CA ASN A 484 6.35 26.86 -6.84
C ASN A 484 6.34 25.34 -6.61
N MET A 485 5.19 24.70 -6.76
CA MET A 485 5.10 23.25 -6.65
C MET A 485 5.88 22.56 -7.76
N LEU A 486 6.62 21.55 -7.40
CA LEU A 486 7.33 20.67 -8.33
C LEU A 486 6.41 19.58 -8.83
N ILE A 487 6.50 19.29 -10.13
CA ILE A 487 5.94 18.07 -10.70
C ILE A 487 7.07 17.05 -10.79
N GLU A 488 6.87 15.91 -10.16
CA GLU A 488 7.74 14.76 -10.31
C GLU A 488 7.07 13.71 -11.19
N PHE A 489 7.85 13.10 -12.07
CA PHE A 489 7.38 12.07 -12.97
C PHE A 489 8.17 10.78 -12.80
N ILE A 490 7.46 9.69 -12.53
CA ILE A 490 8.01 8.34 -12.35
C ILE A 490 7.23 7.37 -13.25
N GLY A 491 7.35 7.52 -14.59
CA GLY A 491 6.41 6.86 -15.48
C GLY A 491 4.97 7.38 -15.33
N LYS A 492 4.72 8.22 -14.29
CA LYS A 492 3.48 8.87 -13.91
C LYS A 492 3.79 10.22 -13.30
N TRP A 493 2.83 11.14 -13.36
CA TRP A 493 2.91 12.40 -12.64
C TRP A 493 2.70 12.15 -11.16
N HIS A 494 3.52 12.74 -10.31
CA HIS A 494 3.09 13.10 -8.98
C HIS A 494 3.46 14.53 -8.65
N ILE A 495 2.76 15.07 -7.73
CA ILE A 495 2.73 16.48 -7.43
C ILE A 495 3.41 16.66 -6.10
N GLY A 496 4.36 17.59 -6.06
CA GLY A 496 5.26 17.77 -4.94
C GLY A 496 4.63 17.99 -3.57
N GLU A 497 5.41 18.42 -2.61
CA GLU A 497 5.17 18.31 -1.17
C GLU A 497 4.01 19.15 -0.61
N ASP A 498 3.42 20.07 -1.37
CA ASP A 498 2.34 20.92 -0.90
C ASP A 498 0.97 20.27 -1.15
N LEU A 499 0.20 20.05 -0.08
CA LEU A 499 -1.15 19.50 -0.11
C LEU A 499 -2.19 20.45 -0.75
N ASN A 500 -1.84 21.67 -1.06
CA ASN A 500 -2.67 22.60 -1.83
C ASN A 500 -2.51 22.44 -3.34
N LEU A 501 -2.46 21.27 -3.82
CA LEU A 501 -2.29 20.77 -5.19
C LEU A 501 -2.92 21.65 -6.30
N ASN A 502 -2.48 22.91 -6.42
CA ASN A 502 -2.97 23.83 -7.42
C ASN A 502 -2.08 23.74 -8.65
N TYR A 503 -2.49 23.00 -9.64
CA TYR A 503 -1.88 23.02 -10.96
C TYR A 503 -2.97 23.02 -12.04
N TYR A 504 -2.66 23.64 -13.16
CA TYR A 504 -3.52 23.68 -14.33
C TYR A 504 -2.70 23.86 -15.59
N THR A 505 -3.29 23.70 -16.74
CA THR A 505 -2.65 23.98 -18.02
C THR A 505 -3.05 25.36 -18.51
N ASP A 506 -2.08 26.10 -19.06
CA ASP A 506 -2.39 27.21 -19.94
C ASP A 506 -2.58 26.69 -21.36
N LYS A 507 -3.64 27.12 -22.00
CA LYS A 507 -3.82 26.95 -23.44
C LYS A 507 -3.21 28.11 -24.18
#